data_618b47899dbb77e2856cb21b4723d465
#
_entry.id   618b47899dbb77e2856cb21b4723d465
#
_cell.length_a   1.000
_cell.length_b   1.000
_cell.length_c   1.000
_cell.angle_alpha   90.00
_cell.angle_beta   90.00
_cell.angle_gamma   90.00
#
_symmetry.space_group_name_H-M   'P 1'
#
loop_
_entity.id
_entity.type
_entity.pdbx_description
1 polymer ?
#
loop_
_entity_poly.entity_id
_entity_poly.type
_entity_poly.pdbx_seq_one_letter_code
_entity_poly.pdbx_strand_id
1 'polypeptide(L)'
;MKPLFYHRTPDGLLFGSEPKAVLSHPWVKAVVDADGLRELLSHARNPGAAIFRGIPEVPPGHTLTVDRSGLRMEQYWSLTANPHHEDLSATTTAVRDLLEDIVARQLIADVPTSVLLSGGIDSSALAALAASTLARQDTGPVHTYSMTFRDYTETFRPQQLRGTPDPPFVAQVARHLGTAHTDIVTEPGQLTDPLIRTRTMQAQDIPTHHGDMDSSLYLCFRHLREQSRVVTLSGEGADEVFGGYFWAHDPELTAAGTFPWVAFERRKAVSGGLGLRLFDPGLRKELDLQQYADQHYRDAVAEAPVLEGESEERRRARQVGHLVLTRWLPTLLDREDRLSMASGVELRVPFCDHRLAQYLLDVPPELKRIGGQEKSLLRSAVADLLPEPVVNRPKSAYPATQDPAYGNAVREKFLQLTRDPDARVTPLLDAQATESVLAGDGTGPEQAGAWVERAGFEMALQFDSWLREYDVRLVL
;
A
#
# COMPACT_ATOMS: atom_id res chain seq x y z
N MET A 1 0.46 -5.36 10.63
CA MET A 1 1.01 -6.71 10.45
C MET A 1 2.50 -6.61 10.29
N LYS A 2 3.28 -7.49 10.91
CA LYS A 2 4.75 -7.51 10.78
C LYS A 2 5.12 -8.76 9.98
N PRO A 3 5.73 -8.66 8.79
CA PRO A 3 6.16 -9.82 8.01
C PRO A 3 7.31 -10.56 8.70
N LEU A 4 7.51 -11.82 8.33
CA LEU A 4 8.64 -12.63 8.79
C LEU A 4 9.24 -13.36 7.60
N PHE A 5 10.47 -12.99 7.25
CA PHE A 5 11.27 -13.63 6.20
C PHE A 5 12.24 -14.62 6.82
N TYR A 6 12.56 -15.69 6.09
CA TYR A 6 13.51 -16.68 6.58
C TYR A 6 14.40 -17.24 5.46
N HIS A 7 15.54 -17.78 5.84
CA HIS A 7 16.47 -18.46 4.95
C HIS A 7 17.10 -19.66 5.65
N ARG A 8 17.06 -20.82 4.99
CA ARG A 8 17.70 -22.03 5.51
C ARG A 8 19.19 -22.02 5.19
N THR A 9 20.00 -22.27 6.22
CA THR A 9 21.43 -22.53 6.10
C THR A 9 21.73 -24.01 6.41
N PRO A 10 22.90 -24.54 6.06
CA PRO A 10 23.29 -25.89 6.46
C PRO A 10 23.20 -26.13 7.96
N ASP A 11 23.47 -25.10 8.78
CA ASP A 11 23.59 -25.21 10.23
C ASP A 11 22.38 -24.63 11.00
N GLY A 12 21.35 -24.14 10.30
CA GLY A 12 20.19 -23.53 10.98
C GLY A 12 19.28 -22.69 10.13
N LEU A 13 18.67 -21.69 10.75
CA LEU A 13 17.72 -20.77 10.15
C LEU A 13 18.10 -19.33 10.46
N LEU A 14 18.14 -18.49 9.44
CA LEU A 14 18.15 -17.04 9.57
C LEU A 14 16.71 -16.54 9.42
N PHE A 15 16.33 -15.53 10.18
CA PHE A 15 15.01 -14.90 10.04
C PHE A 15 15.04 -13.43 10.41
N GLY A 16 14.11 -12.67 9.89
CA GLY A 16 13.97 -11.24 10.15
C GLY A 16 12.65 -10.72 9.62
N SER A 17 12.25 -9.54 10.10
CA SER A 17 11.03 -8.87 9.63
C SER A 17 11.18 -8.21 8.26
N GLU A 18 12.39 -8.15 7.74
CA GLU A 18 12.72 -7.54 6.44
C GLU A 18 13.78 -8.37 5.71
N PRO A 19 13.71 -8.49 4.36
CA PRO A 19 14.71 -9.25 3.59
C PRO A 19 16.15 -8.79 3.83
N LYS A 20 16.41 -7.47 3.98
CA LYS A 20 17.75 -6.93 4.24
C LYS A 20 18.38 -7.48 5.53
N ALA A 21 17.58 -7.81 6.54
CA ALA A 21 18.08 -8.43 7.76
C ALA A 21 18.68 -9.81 7.48
N VAL A 22 18.06 -10.58 6.59
CA VAL A 22 18.57 -11.90 6.15
C VAL A 22 19.76 -11.72 5.19
N LEU A 23 19.67 -10.78 4.26
CA LEU A 23 20.74 -10.46 3.30
C LEU A 23 22.01 -9.91 3.97
N SER A 24 21.93 -9.38 5.19
CA SER A 24 23.12 -8.92 5.94
C SER A 24 24.06 -10.07 6.33
N HIS A 25 23.61 -11.32 6.26
CA HIS A 25 24.44 -12.48 6.56
C HIS A 25 25.38 -12.78 5.38
N PRO A 26 26.71 -12.96 5.57
CA PRO A 26 27.69 -13.02 4.49
C PRO A 26 27.51 -14.21 3.54
N TRP A 27 26.82 -15.26 3.94
CA TRP A 27 26.53 -16.43 3.08
C TRP A 27 25.31 -16.26 2.21
N VAL A 28 24.45 -15.28 2.52
CA VAL A 28 23.23 -15.02 1.74
C VAL A 28 23.54 -13.99 0.66
N LYS A 29 23.17 -14.31 -0.58
CA LYS A 29 23.38 -13.43 -1.73
C LYS A 29 22.04 -12.91 -2.22
N ALA A 30 22.02 -11.67 -2.66
CA ALA A 30 20.85 -11.05 -3.27
C ALA A 30 20.68 -11.56 -4.72
N VAL A 31 20.17 -12.78 -4.85
CA VAL A 31 19.89 -13.39 -6.15
C VAL A 31 18.40 -13.29 -6.44
N VAL A 32 18.04 -12.80 -7.62
CA VAL A 32 16.65 -12.69 -8.07
C VAL A 32 16.56 -13.40 -9.43
N ASP A 33 15.65 -14.34 -9.52
CA ASP A 33 15.32 -15.07 -10.74
C ASP A 33 14.03 -14.56 -11.39
N ALA A 34 13.62 -15.19 -12.48
CA ALA A 34 12.41 -14.79 -13.20
C ALA A 34 11.16 -14.80 -12.30
N ASP A 35 11.03 -15.74 -11.38
CA ASP A 35 9.89 -15.81 -10.46
C ASP A 35 9.92 -14.67 -9.41
N GLY A 36 11.10 -14.33 -8.91
CA GLY A 36 11.29 -13.17 -8.04
C GLY A 36 10.95 -11.85 -8.75
N LEU A 37 11.31 -11.70 -10.05
CA LEU A 37 10.91 -10.53 -10.83
C LEU A 37 9.41 -10.51 -11.14
N ARG A 38 8.78 -11.68 -11.39
CA ARG A 38 7.32 -11.78 -11.55
C ARG A 38 6.61 -11.32 -10.29
N GLU A 39 7.03 -11.82 -9.13
CA GLU A 39 6.44 -11.43 -7.83
C GLU A 39 6.61 -9.91 -7.60
N LEU A 40 7.78 -9.35 -7.89
CA LEU A 40 8.04 -7.93 -7.74
C LEU A 40 7.18 -7.04 -8.65
N LEU A 41 6.95 -7.47 -9.91
CA LEU A 41 6.44 -6.60 -10.98
C LEU A 41 4.97 -6.86 -11.34
N SER A 42 4.37 -7.95 -10.87
CA SER A 42 2.99 -8.33 -11.26
C SER A 42 1.90 -7.56 -10.53
N HIS A 43 2.23 -6.79 -9.51
CA HIS A 43 1.28 -6.14 -8.58
C HIS A 43 0.27 -7.14 -7.96
N ALA A 44 0.68 -8.40 -7.87
CA ALA A 44 -0.10 -9.52 -7.34
C ALA A 44 0.75 -10.26 -6.32
N ARG A 45 0.73 -9.80 -5.08
CA ARG A 45 1.51 -10.43 -4.01
C ARG A 45 0.97 -11.81 -3.66
N ASN A 46 1.87 -12.77 -3.54
CA ASN A 46 1.52 -14.13 -3.20
C ASN A 46 2.09 -14.49 -1.81
N PRO A 47 1.24 -14.86 -0.83
CA PRO A 47 1.71 -15.22 0.50
C PRO A 47 2.73 -16.35 0.45
N GLY A 48 3.88 -16.14 1.09
CA GLY A 48 4.96 -17.11 1.12
C GLY A 48 5.92 -17.04 -0.08
N ALA A 49 5.64 -16.22 -1.09
CA ALA A 49 6.56 -16.03 -2.22
C ALA A 49 7.86 -15.32 -1.79
N ALA A 50 8.87 -15.38 -2.67
CA ALA A 50 10.17 -14.79 -2.45
C ALA A 50 10.59 -13.94 -3.66
N ILE A 51 10.89 -12.66 -3.44
CA ILE A 51 11.56 -11.83 -4.44
C ILE A 51 13.03 -12.22 -4.52
N PHE A 52 13.71 -12.30 -3.38
CA PHE A 52 15.07 -12.82 -3.32
C PHE A 52 15.05 -14.35 -3.19
N ARG A 53 15.68 -15.03 -4.10
CA ARG A 53 15.70 -16.49 -4.16
C ARG A 53 16.15 -17.12 -2.82
N GLY A 54 15.30 -17.96 -2.25
CA GLY A 54 15.58 -18.63 -0.98
C GLY A 54 15.34 -17.79 0.27
N ILE A 55 14.67 -16.62 0.15
CA ILE A 55 14.22 -15.78 1.28
C ILE A 55 12.70 -15.63 1.21
N PRO A 56 11.93 -16.72 1.41
CA PRO A 56 10.47 -16.63 1.44
C PRO A 56 9.95 -15.96 2.71
N GLU A 57 8.72 -15.46 2.62
CA GLU A 57 7.95 -14.99 3.77
C GLU A 57 7.19 -16.14 4.42
N VAL A 58 7.03 -16.10 5.75
CA VAL A 58 6.05 -16.95 6.45
C VAL A 58 4.66 -16.38 6.14
N PRO A 59 3.75 -17.17 5.51
CA PRO A 59 2.43 -16.65 5.18
C PRO A 59 1.67 -16.17 6.41
N PRO A 60 0.83 -15.12 6.30
CA PRO A 60 -0.03 -14.69 7.40
C PRO A 60 -0.87 -15.84 7.96
N GLY A 61 -1.06 -15.86 9.28
CA GLY A 61 -1.83 -16.92 9.94
C GLY A 61 -1.11 -18.26 10.06
N HIS A 62 0.22 -18.29 9.80
CA HIS A 62 1.02 -19.52 9.92
C HIS A 62 2.10 -19.41 11.00
N THR A 63 2.48 -20.55 11.52
CA THR A 63 3.68 -20.73 12.35
C THR A 63 4.73 -21.51 11.56
N LEU A 64 6.01 -21.17 11.80
CA LEU A 64 7.15 -21.87 11.26
C LEU A 64 7.93 -22.51 12.42
N THR A 65 7.99 -23.82 12.45
CA THR A 65 8.76 -24.59 13.43
C THR A 65 9.97 -25.24 12.77
N VAL A 66 11.15 -25.05 13.38
CA VAL A 66 12.39 -25.67 12.90
C VAL A 66 13.02 -26.47 14.03
N ASP A 67 13.24 -27.75 13.77
CA ASP A 67 13.90 -28.66 14.68
C ASP A 67 14.82 -29.64 13.92
N ARG A 68 15.36 -30.66 14.61
CA ARG A 68 16.25 -31.66 13.99
C ARG A 68 15.55 -32.51 12.93
N SER A 69 14.22 -32.60 12.92
CA SER A 69 13.44 -33.32 11.90
C SER A 69 13.19 -32.52 10.65
N GLY A 70 13.45 -31.21 10.68
CA GLY A 70 13.33 -30.29 9.54
C GLY A 70 12.49 -29.06 9.83
N LEU A 71 11.91 -28.51 8.78
CA LEU A 71 11.06 -27.32 8.80
C LEU A 71 9.60 -27.76 8.61
N ARG A 72 8.72 -27.28 9.48
CA ARG A 72 7.26 -27.48 9.39
C ARG A 72 6.55 -26.13 9.43
N MET A 73 5.56 -25.98 8.59
CA MET A 73 4.69 -24.81 8.53
C MET A 73 3.25 -25.25 8.81
N GLU A 74 2.58 -24.57 9.74
CA GLU A 74 1.22 -24.92 10.17
C GLU A 74 0.36 -23.66 10.18
N GLN A 75 -0.81 -23.72 9.52
CA GLN A 75 -1.80 -22.66 9.54
C GLN A 75 -2.61 -22.71 10.83
N TYR A 76 -2.57 -21.63 11.63
CA TYR A 76 -3.34 -21.54 12.87
C TYR A 76 -4.59 -20.63 12.73
N TRP A 77 -4.63 -19.81 11.67
CA TRP A 77 -5.74 -18.91 11.42
C TRP A 77 -5.94 -18.67 9.93
N SER A 78 -7.19 -18.56 9.50
CA SER A 78 -7.59 -18.10 8.16
C SER A 78 -8.95 -17.41 8.24
N LEU A 79 -9.25 -16.61 7.22
CA LEU A 79 -10.59 -16.06 7.03
C LEU A 79 -11.58 -17.20 6.75
N THR A 80 -12.77 -17.11 7.34
CA THR A 80 -13.86 -18.06 7.16
C THR A 80 -15.08 -17.37 6.56
N ALA A 81 -16.08 -18.13 6.10
CA ALA A 81 -17.36 -17.59 5.63
C ALA A 81 -18.46 -17.98 6.62
N ASN A 82 -19.10 -16.98 7.21
CA ASN A 82 -20.20 -17.19 8.16
C ASN A 82 -21.47 -16.43 7.69
N PRO A 83 -22.68 -16.96 8.04
CA PRO A 83 -23.91 -16.25 7.77
C PRO A 83 -23.99 -14.95 8.55
N HIS A 84 -24.42 -13.88 7.92
CA HIS A 84 -24.71 -12.61 8.58
C HIS A 84 -26.23 -12.45 8.72
N HIS A 85 -26.72 -12.31 9.93
CA HIS A 85 -28.14 -12.25 10.25
C HIS A 85 -28.63 -10.90 10.80
N GLU A 86 -27.68 -9.99 11.06
CA GLU A 86 -27.98 -8.68 11.62
C GLU A 86 -28.52 -7.73 10.55
N ASP A 87 -29.43 -6.86 10.97
CA ASP A 87 -29.90 -5.75 10.13
C ASP A 87 -28.85 -4.62 10.09
N LEU A 88 -29.12 -3.59 9.30
CA LEU A 88 -28.22 -2.45 9.15
C LEU A 88 -27.91 -1.76 10.47
N SER A 89 -28.91 -1.57 11.34
CA SER A 89 -28.74 -0.88 12.61
C SER A 89 -27.83 -1.66 13.56
N ALA A 90 -28.09 -2.95 13.71
CA ALA A 90 -27.28 -3.84 14.53
C ALA A 90 -25.86 -3.97 13.98
N THR A 91 -25.70 -4.13 12.66
CA THR A 91 -24.39 -4.17 11.98
C THR A 91 -23.59 -2.87 12.19
N THR A 92 -24.25 -1.70 12.08
CA THR A 92 -23.61 -0.41 12.32
C THR A 92 -23.12 -0.27 13.76
N THR A 93 -23.95 -0.70 14.72
CA THR A 93 -23.59 -0.69 16.16
C THR A 93 -22.40 -1.63 16.42
N ALA A 94 -22.45 -2.86 15.91
CA ALA A 94 -21.35 -3.82 16.06
C ALA A 94 -20.02 -3.31 15.49
N VAL A 95 -20.06 -2.67 14.32
CA VAL A 95 -18.87 -2.03 13.72
C VAL A 95 -18.35 -0.91 14.61
N ARG A 96 -19.24 -0.06 15.16
CA ARG A 96 -18.85 1.02 16.06
C ARG A 96 -18.18 0.48 17.31
N ASP A 97 -18.77 -0.50 17.97
CA ASP A 97 -18.28 -1.10 19.21
C ASP A 97 -16.90 -1.78 18.97
N LEU A 98 -16.74 -2.49 17.85
CA LEU A 98 -15.47 -3.08 17.47
C LEU A 98 -14.40 -2.00 17.26
N LEU A 99 -14.70 -0.93 16.53
CA LEU A 99 -13.74 0.15 16.27
C LEU A 99 -13.35 0.87 17.57
N GLU A 100 -14.28 1.10 18.49
CA GLU A 100 -13.98 1.71 19.79
C GLU A 100 -13.04 0.82 20.63
N ASP A 101 -13.31 -0.48 20.72
CA ASP A 101 -12.44 -1.43 21.42
C ASP A 101 -11.05 -1.52 20.77
N ILE A 102 -11.00 -1.63 19.44
CA ILE A 102 -9.74 -1.73 18.69
C ILE A 102 -8.88 -0.48 18.88
N VAL A 103 -9.45 0.71 18.72
CA VAL A 103 -8.71 1.97 18.87
C VAL A 103 -8.24 2.13 20.31
N ALA A 104 -9.09 1.84 21.30
CA ALA A 104 -8.71 1.92 22.71
C ALA A 104 -7.51 1.00 23.04
N ARG A 105 -7.48 -0.22 22.50
CA ARG A 105 -6.34 -1.17 22.66
C ARG A 105 -5.09 -0.68 21.95
N GLN A 106 -5.23 -0.13 20.75
CA GLN A 106 -4.08 0.32 19.95
C GLN A 106 -3.52 1.68 20.42
N LEU A 107 -4.22 2.40 21.28
CA LEU A 107 -3.69 3.57 21.97
C LEU A 107 -2.84 3.22 23.21
N ILE A 108 -2.84 1.96 23.65
CA ILE A 108 -2.00 1.54 24.78
C ILE A 108 -0.53 1.57 24.34
N ALA A 109 0.25 2.46 24.93
CA ALA A 109 1.67 2.62 24.66
C ALA A 109 2.37 3.29 25.86
N ASP A 110 3.67 2.99 26.04
CA ASP A 110 4.50 3.63 27.08
C ASP A 110 5.03 5.00 26.62
N VAL A 111 4.66 5.43 25.42
CA VAL A 111 5.07 6.69 24.78
C VAL A 111 3.86 7.41 24.20
N PRO A 112 3.96 8.74 23.97
CA PRO A 112 2.86 9.47 23.36
C PRO A 112 2.50 8.93 21.97
N THR A 113 1.22 8.67 21.75
CA THR A 113 0.66 8.23 20.47
C THR A 113 0.23 9.41 19.61
N SER A 114 0.12 9.18 18.30
CA SER A 114 -0.39 10.14 17.33
C SER A 114 -1.27 9.45 16.28
N VAL A 115 -1.95 10.24 15.45
CA VAL A 115 -2.80 9.74 14.35
C VAL A 115 -2.44 10.49 13.08
N LEU A 116 -2.26 9.75 11.97
CA LEU A 116 -2.17 10.35 10.63
C LEU A 116 -3.56 10.80 10.20
N LEU A 117 -3.69 12.05 9.77
CA LEU A 117 -4.96 12.68 9.41
C LEU A 117 -4.91 13.23 7.98
N SER A 118 -5.65 12.62 7.05
CA SER A 118 -5.78 13.07 5.66
C SER A 118 -7.10 13.82 5.38
N GLY A 119 -7.98 13.92 6.38
CA GLY A 119 -9.33 14.47 6.19
C GLY A 119 -10.25 13.55 5.37
N GLY A 120 -9.84 12.34 5.00
CA GLY A 120 -10.70 11.28 4.51
C GLY A 120 -11.43 10.60 5.66
N ILE A 121 -12.53 9.87 5.35
CA ILE A 121 -13.37 9.24 6.39
C ILE A 121 -12.58 8.30 7.31
N ASP A 122 -11.61 7.55 6.79
CA ASP A 122 -10.84 6.54 7.49
C ASP A 122 -9.99 7.14 8.61
N SER A 123 -9.10 8.06 8.24
CA SER A 123 -8.22 8.76 9.18
C SER A 123 -8.99 9.66 10.15
N SER A 124 -10.10 10.25 9.67
CA SER A 124 -10.97 11.09 10.51
C SER A 124 -11.72 10.27 11.55
N ALA A 125 -12.21 9.08 11.18
CA ALA A 125 -12.83 8.13 12.11
C ALA A 125 -11.84 7.73 13.22
N LEU A 126 -10.61 7.36 12.86
CA LEU A 126 -9.58 7.03 13.86
C LEU A 126 -9.26 8.22 14.77
N ALA A 127 -9.11 9.42 14.22
CA ALA A 127 -8.84 10.62 15.00
C ALA A 127 -9.99 10.91 15.99
N ALA A 128 -11.24 10.75 15.56
CA ALA A 128 -12.42 10.97 16.40
C ALA A 128 -12.52 9.92 17.53
N LEU A 129 -12.34 8.64 17.21
CA LEU A 129 -12.35 7.55 18.20
C LEU A 129 -11.18 7.68 19.18
N ALA A 130 -9.99 8.06 18.71
CA ALA A 130 -8.84 8.33 19.57
C ALA A 130 -9.08 9.54 20.48
N ALA A 131 -9.63 10.64 19.96
CA ALA A 131 -9.96 11.82 20.74
C ALA A 131 -10.99 11.49 21.83
N SER A 132 -12.05 10.74 21.51
CA SER A 132 -13.05 10.28 22.46
C SER A 132 -12.44 9.39 23.55
N THR A 133 -11.52 8.49 23.18
CA THR A 133 -10.85 7.59 24.13
C THR A 133 -9.93 8.35 25.09
N LEU A 134 -9.08 9.25 24.57
CA LEU A 134 -8.16 10.05 25.38
C LEU A 134 -8.91 11.04 26.28
N ALA A 135 -10.02 11.60 25.81
CA ALA A 135 -10.89 12.46 26.63
C ALA A 135 -11.49 11.71 27.83
N ARG A 136 -11.92 10.46 27.64
CA ARG A 136 -12.40 9.60 28.76
C ARG A 136 -11.30 9.28 29.78
N GLN A 137 -10.03 9.28 29.34
CA GLN A 137 -8.86 8.99 30.18
C GLN A 137 -8.22 10.24 30.78
N ASP A 138 -8.70 11.45 30.44
CA ASP A 138 -8.14 12.74 30.83
C ASP A 138 -6.63 12.89 30.53
N THR A 139 -6.21 12.36 29.35
CA THR A 139 -4.79 12.33 28.94
C THR A 139 -4.41 13.45 27.96
N GLY A 140 -5.29 14.43 27.76
CA GLY A 140 -5.07 15.58 26.88
C GLY A 140 -5.53 15.34 25.43
N PRO A 141 -5.30 16.31 24.53
CA PRO A 141 -5.76 16.22 23.14
C PRO A 141 -4.97 15.17 22.35
N VAL A 142 -5.64 14.54 21.39
CA VAL A 142 -4.95 13.69 20.41
C VAL A 142 -4.02 14.54 19.53
N HIS A 143 -2.80 14.05 19.29
CA HIS A 143 -1.89 14.64 18.32
C HIS A 143 -2.17 14.07 16.94
N THR A 144 -2.41 14.96 15.96
CA THR A 144 -2.67 14.56 14.57
C THR A 144 -1.66 15.19 13.63
N TYR A 145 -1.28 14.45 12.60
CA TYR A 145 -0.32 14.90 11.59
C TYR A 145 -0.88 14.67 10.19
N SER A 146 -0.74 15.65 9.32
CA SER A 146 -1.05 15.51 7.90
C SER A 146 0.20 15.72 7.05
N MET A 147 0.29 15.06 5.90
CA MET A 147 1.32 15.30 4.91
C MET A 147 0.71 16.04 3.71
N THR A 148 1.37 17.10 3.28
CA THR A 148 0.98 17.87 2.11
C THR A 148 2.22 18.39 1.35
N PHE A 149 2.01 18.99 0.18
CA PHE A 149 3.07 19.60 -0.59
C PHE A 149 2.93 21.13 -0.56
N ARG A 150 4.03 21.83 -0.81
CA ARG A 150 4.02 23.30 -0.92
C ARG A 150 2.97 23.76 -1.95
N ASP A 151 2.15 24.72 -1.57
CA ASP A 151 1.10 25.35 -2.39
C ASP A 151 0.12 24.34 -3.04
N TYR A 152 -0.04 23.14 -2.40
CA TYR A 152 -0.84 22.06 -2.95
C TYR A 152 -2.32 22.43 -3.12
N THR A 153 -2.90 23.15 -2.17
CA THR A 153 -4.31 23.56 -2.22
C THR A 153 -4.57 24.55 -3.35
N GLU A 154 -3.67 25.49 -3.54
CA GLU A 154 -3.76 26.57 -4.53
C GLU A 154 -3.55 26.07 -5.97
N THR A 155 -2.67 25.09 -6.13
CA THR A 155 -2.29 24.51 -7.42
C THR A 155 -3.02 23.24 -7.77
N PHE A 156 -3.88 22.74 -6.88
CA PHE A 156 -4.56 21.45 -7.02
C PHE A 156 -5.40 21.36 -8.30
N ARG A 157 -5.19 20.27 -9.02
CA ARG A 157 -6.00 19.90 -10.20
C ARG A 157 -6.70 18.57 -9.91
N PRO A 158 -8.05 18.53 -9.98
CA PRO A 158 -8.79 17.28 -9.77
C PRO A 158 -8.35 16.19 -10.74
N GLN A 159 -8.21 14.98 -10.21
CA GLN A 159 -7.88 13.77 -10.95
C GLN A 159 -8.88 12.66 -10.60
N GLN A 160 -8.95 11.60 -11.41
CA GLN A 160 -9.89 10.50 -11.21
C GLN A 160 -9.87 9.90 -9.79
N LEU A 161 -8.67 9.77 -9.20
CA LEU A 161 -8.49 9.19 -7.85
C LEU A 161 -8.35 10.25 -6.75
N ARG A 162 -8.30 11.53 -7.11
CA ARG A 162 -8.13 12.67 -6.20
C ARG A 162 -9.00 13.83 -6.67
N GLY A 163 -10.25 13.85 -6.18
CA GLY A 163 -11.23 14.87 -6.59
C GLY A 163 -11.09 16.20 -5.84
N THR A 164 -10.55 16.19 -4.63
CA THR A 164 -10.41 17.34 -3.73
C THR A 164 -9.08 17.31 -2.99
N PRO A 165 -8.47 18.47 -2.68
CA PRO A 165 -7.27 18.53 -1.83
C PRO A 165 -7.60 18.18 -0.39
N ASP A 166 -6.63 17.61 0.34
CA ASP A 166 -6.79 17.17 1.73
C ASP A 166 -6.82 18.34 2.76
N PRO A 167 -5.97 19.38 2.67
CA PRO A 167 -5.80 20.34 3.77
C PRO A 167 -7.07 21.01 4.28
N PRO A 168 -8.08 21.40 3.45
CA PRO A 168 -9.32 21.96 3.95
C PRO A 168 -10.12 21.02 4.86
N PHE A 169 -10.15 19.72 4.54
CA PHE A 169 -10.83 18.70 5.33
C PHE A 169 -10.06 18.36 6.60
N VAL A 170 -8.73 18.30 6.53
CA VAL A 170 -7.84 18.14 7.69
C VAL A 170 -8.10 19.25 8.71
N ALA A 171 -8.08 20.53 8.27
CA ALA A 171 -8.32 21.66 9.14
C ALA A 171 -9.72 21.65 9.78
N GLN A 172 -10.72 21.14 9.06
CA GLN A 172 -12.08 21.02 9.55
C GLN A 172 -12.17 19.94 10.66
N VAL A 173 -11.58 18.76 10.45
CA VAL A 173 -11.54 17.69 11.45
C VAL A 173 -10.73 18.11 12.67
N ALA A 174 -9.54 18.66 12.47
CA ALA A 174 -8.68 19.08 13.58
C ALA A 174 -9.37 20.11 14.50
N ARG A 175 -10.07 21.09 13.91
CA ARG A 175 -10.84 22.08 14.65
C ARG A 175 -12.03 21.46 15.37
N HIS A 176 -12.78 20.56 14.72
CA HIS A 176 -13.96 19.92 15.27
C HIS A 176 -13.63 19.07 16.49
N LEU A 177 -12.54 18.30 16.41
CA LEU A 177 -12.09 17.39 17.47
C LEU A 177 -11.18 18.06 18.51
N GLY A 178 -10.75 19.30 18.29
CA GLY A 178 -9.80 19.99 19.18
C GLY A 178 -8.44 19.31 19.25
N THR A 179 -7.94 18.75 18.13
CA THR A 179 -6.66 18.04 18.12
C THR A 179 -5.47 18.99 18.16
N ALA A 180 -4.34 18.54 18.71
CA ALA A 180 -3.04 19.19 18.54
C ALA A 180 -2.48 18.80 17.15
N HIS A 181 -2.86 19.56 16.12
CA HIS A 181 -2.56 19.25 14.73
C HIS A 181 -1.27 19.89 14.22
N THR A 182 -0.56 19.16 13.35
CA THR A 182 0.64 19.65 12.64
C THR A 182 0.59 19.21 11.18
N ASP A 183 0.71 20.18 10.25
CA ASP A 183 0.92 19.92 8.83
C ASP A 183 2.40 19.71 8.53
N ILE A 184 2.74 18.59 7.88
CA ILE A 184 4.06 18.29 7.37
C ILE A 184 4.09 18.68 5.90
N VAL A 185 4.74 19.81 5.59
CA VAL A 185 4.82 20.33 4.23
C VAL A 185 6.11 19.86 3.57
N THR A 186 5.99 19.18 2.43
CA THR A 186 7.13 18.66 1.66
C THR A 186 7.36 19.50 0.41
N GLU A 187 8.63 19.81 0.15
CA GLU A 187 9.10 20.54 -1.04
C GLU A 187 9.48 19.56 -2.16
N PRO A 188 9.28 19.91 -3.45
CA PRO A 188 9.68 19.05 -4.58
C PRO A 188 11.17 18.66 -4.54
N GLY A 189 12.06 19.58 -4.12
CA GLY A 189 13.49 19.32 -3.97
C GLY A 189 13.83 18.23 -2.96
N GLN A 190 13.05 18.08 -1.89
CA GLN A 190 13.23 17.01 -0.90
C GLN A 190 12.86 15.64 -1.49
N LEU A 191 11.82 15.58 -2.35
CA LEU A 191 11.38 14.33 -2.99
C LEU A 191 12.40 13.81 -4.02
N THR A 192 13.20 14.70 -4.59
CA THR A 192 14.23 14.38 -5.60
C THR A 192 15.64 14.30 -5.01
N ASP A 193 15.80 14.57 -3.72
CA ASP A 193 17.08 14.46 -3.04
C ASP A 193 17.64 13.03 -3.14
N PRO A 194 18.87 12.83 -3.65
CA PRO A 194 19.44 11.49 -3.84
C PRO A 194 19.51 10.67 -2.55
N LEU A 195 19.83 11.30 -1.42
CA LEU A 195 19.91 10.61 -0.13
C LEU A 195 18.54 10.13 0.35
N ILE A 196 17.50 10.97 0.20
CA ILE A 196 16.12 10.59 0.56
C ILE A 196 15.65 9.43 -0.32
N ARG A 197 15.89 9.50 -1.63
CA ARG A 197 15.50 8.44 -2.57
C ARG A 197 16.21 7.11 -2.28
N THR A 198 17.52 7.16 -2.03
CA THR A 198 18.29 5.96 -1.66
C THR A 198 17.77 5.36 -0.34
N ARG A 199 17.56 6.18 0.69
CA ARG A 199 17.03 5.69 1.97
C ARG A 199 15.61 5.14 1.86
N THR A 200 14.76 5.74 1.03
CA THR A 200 13.42 5.24 0.77
C THR A 200 13.46 3.85 0.12
N MET A 201 14.31 3.66 -0.89
CA MET A 201 14.51 2.36 -1.53
C MET A 201 15.10 1.34 -0.56
N GLN A 202 16.15 1.70 0.21
CA GLN A 202 16.74 0.85 1.25
C GLN A 202 15.73 0.47 2.34
N ALA A 203 14.78 1.35 2.67
CA ALA A 203 13.70 1.03 3.60
C ALA A 203 12.82 -0.09 3.06
N GLN A 204 12.46 -0.05 1.79
CA GLN A 204 11.54 -0.99 1.17
C GLN A 204 12.18 -2.30 0.70
N ASP A 205 13.50 -2.38 0.54
CA ASP A 205 14.25 -3.53 0.00
C ASP A 205 14.00 -3.83 -1.49
N ILE A 206 13.09 -3.11 -2.13
CA ILE A 206 12.63 -3.35 -3.51
C ILE A 206 12.44 -2.04 -4.26
N PRO A 207 12.57 -2.03 -5.59
CA PRO A 207 12.25 -0.88 -6.41
C PRO A 207 10.74 -0.69 -6.53
N THR A 208 10.28 0.56 -6.58
CA THR A 208 8.88 0.92 -6.79
C THR A 208 8.77 2.05 -7.82
N HIS A 209 7.57 2.23 -8.37
CA HIS A 209 7.26 3.35 -9.26
C HIS A 209 6.56 4.53 -8.54
N HIS A 210 6.44 4.47 -7.23
CA HIS A 210 5.73 5.45 -6.40
C HIS A 210 6.65 6.53 -5.81
N GLY A 211 7.70 6.94 -6.53
CA GLY A 211 8.82 7.71 -6.00
C GLY A 211 8.47 8.93 -5.15
N ASP A 212 7.53 9.79 -5.59
CA ASP A 212 7.08 10.93 -4.81
C ASP A 212 6.27 10.54 -3.58
N MET A 213 5.38 9.56 -3.71
CA MET A 213 4.55 9.09 -2.60
C MET A 213 5.36 8.35 -1.54
N ASP A 214 6.34 7.55 -1.95
CA ASP A 214 7.20 6.81 -1.02
C ASP A 214 8.16 7.75 -0.30
N SER A 215 8.78 8.68 -1.03
CA SER A 215 9.68 9.68 -0.44
C SER A 215 8.95 10.61 0.51
N SER A 216 7.74 11.06 0.18
CA SER A 216 6.93 11.90 1.07
C SER A 216 6.47 11.16 2.32
N LEU A 217 6.11 9.88 2.20
CA LEU A 217 5.72 9.05 3.34
C LEU A 217 6.94 8.79 4.27
N TYR A 218 8.11 8.50 3.72
CA TYR A 218 9.35 8.39 4.49
C TYR A 218 9.68 9.69 5.23
N LEU A 219 9.56 10.85 4.57
CA LEU A 219 9.78 12.16 5.17
C LEU A 219 8.75 12.46 6.28
N CYS A 220 7.49 12.04 6.08
CA CYS A 220 6.44 12.14 7.09
C CYS A 220 6.84 11.36 8.37
N PHE A 221 7.22 10.10 8.25
CA PHE A 221 7.65 9.30 9.41
C PHE A 221 8.92 9.83 10.06
N ARG A 222 9.87 10.32 9.27
CA ARG A 222 11.07 10.96 9.81
C ARG A 222 10.72 12.20 10.62
N HIS A 223 9.80 13.04 10.15
CA HIS A 223 9.32 14.19 10.91
C HIS A 223 8.62 13.78 12.21
N LEU A 224 7.77 12.75 12.19
CA LEU A 224 7.15 12.21 13.40
C LEU A 224 8.21 11.79 14.42
N ARG A 225 9.26 11.09 13.98
CA ARG A 225 10.37 10.68 14.85
C ARG A 225 11.10 11.86 15.45
N GLU A 226 11.36 12.91 14.67
CA GLU A 226 11.99 14.16 15.12
C GLU A 226 11.14 14.88 16.20
N GLN A 227 9.81 14.73 16.13
CA GLN A 227 8.86 15.21 17.13
C GLN A 227 8.64 14.21 18.29
N SER A 228 9.48 13.19 18.41
CA SER A 228 9.36 12.12 19.41
C SER A 228 8.03 11.36 19.37
N ARG A 229 7.39 11.31 18.20
CA ARG A 229 6.18 10.52 17.94
C ARG A 229 6.61 9.16 17.37
N VAL A 230 6.79 8.20 18.25
CA VAL A 230 7.31 6.88 17.89
C VAL A 230 6.22 5.82 17.70
N VAL A 231 4.99 6.14 18.08
CA VAL A 231 3.79 5.32 17.82
C VAL A 231 2.74 6.17 17.14
N THR A 232 2.26 5.74 15.98
CA THR A 232 1.22 6.47 15.24
C THR A 232 0.19 5.51 14.64
N LEU A 233 -1.08 5.94 14.59
CA LEU A 233 -2.18 5.20 13.99
C LEU A 233 -2.38 5.68 12.55
N SER A 234 -2.58 4.73 11.61
CA SER A 234 -2.93 4.98 10.20
C SER A 234 -4.32 4.45 9.88
N GLY A 235 -5.01 5.14 8.97
CA GLY A 235 -6.29 4.71 8.39
C GLY A 235 -6.18 3.61 7.35
N GLU A 236 -4.97 3.07 7.11
CA GLU A 236 -4.76 2.00 6.14
C GLU A 236 -5.55 0.74 6.52
N GLY A 237 -6.03 0.01 5.52
CA GLY A 237 -6.90 -1.15 5.71
C GLY A 237 -8.40 -0.84 5.66
N ALA A 238 -8.82 0.42 5.86
CA ALA A 238 -10.24 0.77 5.83
C ALA A 238 -10.88 0.56 4.46
N ASP A 239 -10.19 0.91 3.38
CA ASP A 239 -10.67 0.68 2.02
C ASP A 239 -10.85 -0.81 1.73
N GLU A 240 -9.97 -1.62 2.24
CA GLU A 240 -9.93 -3.07 2.04
C GLU A 240 -11.08 -3.77 2.75
N VAL A 241 -11.31 -3.43 4.00
CA VAL A 241 -12.35 -4.11 4.80
C VAL A 241 -13.77 -3.57 4.52
N PHE A 242 -13.92 -2.26 4.20
CA PHE A 242 -15.22 -1.63 3.91
C PHE A 242 -15.55 -1.49 2.43
N GLY A 243 -14.68 -1.93 1.52
CA GLY A 243 -14.92 -1.85 0.09
C GLY A 243 -14.84 -0.42 -0.46
N GLY A 244 -13.77 0.31 -0.16
CA GLY A 244 -13.57 1.70 -0.60
C GLY A 244 -13.09 1.86 -2.04
N TYR A 245 -12.66 0.80 -2.71
CA TYR A 245 -12.14 0.85 -4.06
C TYR A 245 -13.23 0.67 -5.11
N PHE A 246 -13.34 1.62 -6.05
CA PHE A 246 -14.33 1.53 -7.13
C PHE A 246 -14.13 0.28 -8.01
N TRP A 247 -12.88 -0.12 -8.28
CA TRP A 247 -12.55 -1.29 -9.09
C TRP A 247 -12.98 -2.62 -8.43
N ALA A 248 -13.18 -2.65 -7.12
CA ALA A 248 -13.72 -3.80 -6.41
C ALA A 248 -15.24 -3.99 -6.62
N HIS A 249 -15.90 -2.99 -7.19
CA HIS A 249 -17.33 -2.97 -7.43
C HIS A 249 -17.71 -2.81 -8.92
N ASP A 250 -16.72 -2.63 -9.80
CA ASP A 250 -16.92 -2.56 -11.25
C ASP A 250 -17.14 -3.98 -11.79
N PRO A 251 -18.33 -4.29 -12.38
CA PRO A 251 -18.63 -5.64 -12.84
C PRO A 251 -17.67 -6.16 -13.91
N GLU A 252 -17.18 -5.28 -14.80
CA GLU A 252 -16.24 -5.67 -15.85
C GLU A 252 -14.86 -6.03 -15.26
N LEU A 253 -14.39 -5.23 -14.29
CA LEU A 253 -13.10 -5.46 -13.65
C LEU A 253 -13.10 -6.70 -12.76
N THR A 254 -14.19 -6.93 -12.02
CA THR A 254 -14.33 -8.11 -11.16
C THR A 254 -14.57 -9.40 -11.92
N ALA A 255 -15.08 -9.33 -13.16
CA ALA A 255 -15.29 -10.48 -14.04
C ALA A 255 -14.12 -10.75 -15.02
N ALA A 256 -13.05 -9.96 -14.97
CA ALA A 256 -11.98 -9.98 -15.98
C ALA A 256 -11.06 -11.23 -15.95
N GLY A 257 -11.25 -12.16 -15.01
CA GLY A 257 -10.42 -13.37 -14.88
C GLY A 257 -9.00 -13.11 -14.37
N THR A 258 -8.78 -11.93 -13.79
CA THR A 258 -7.55 -11.51 -13.14
C THR A 258 -7.89 -10.63 -11.93
N PHE A 259 -6.88 -10.21 -11.14
CA PHE A 259 -7.12 -9.29 -10.02
C PHE A 259 -7.76 -7.98 -10.49
N PRO A 260 -8.82 -7.49 -9.84
CA PRO A 260 -9.55 -6.29 -10.30
C PRO A 260 -8.68 -5.04 -10.48
N TRP A 261 -7.67 -4.85 -9.61
CA TRP A 261 -6.71 -3.74 -9.75
C TRP A 261 -5.78 -3.92 -10.94
N VAL A 262 -5.37 -5.16 -11.26
CA VAL A 262 -4.56 -5.48 -12.44
C VAL A 262 -5.40 -5.29 -13.71
N ALA A 263 -6.67 -5.71 -13.71
CA ALA A 263 -7.61 -5.46 -14.81
C ALA A 263 -7.81 -3.95 -15.05
N PHE A 264 -7.90 -3.16 -13.97
CA PHE A 264 -8.01 -1.70 -14.08
C PHE A 264 -6.76 -1.06 -14.71
N GLU A 265 -5.57 -1.48 -14.32
CA GLU A 265 -4.33 -1.01 -14.94
C GLU A 265 -4.25 -1.38 -16.44
N ARG A 266 -4.62 -2.61 -16.79
CA ARG A 266 -4.68 -3.07 -18.18
C ARG A 266 -5.68 -2.24 -19.00
N ARG A 267 -6.84 -1.90 -18.46
CA ARG A 267 -7.86 -1.06 -19.13
C ARG A 267 -7.38 0.35 -19.42
N LYS A 268 -6.47 0.89 -18.63
CA LYS A 268 -5.85 2.21 -18.88
C LYS A 268 -4.87 2.21 -20.06
N ALA A 269 -4.78 1.13 -20.82
CA ALA A 269 -3.90 0.96 -21.97
C ALA A 269 -2.42 1.23 -21.67
N VAL A 270 -1.99 0.97 -20.45
CA VAL A 270 -0.59 0.97 -20.09
C VAL A 270 -0.02 -0.38 -20.53
N SER A 271 0.25 -0.52 -21.82
CA SER A 271 0.85 -1.74 -22.37
C SER A 271 2.16 -2.03 -21.64
N GLY A 272 2.23 -3.19 -21.00
CA GLY A 272 3.41 -3.64 -20.27
C GLY A 272 3.44 -3.41 -18.77
N GLY A 273 2.32 -2.92 -18.15
CA GLY A 273 2.25 -2.63 -16.73
C GLY A 273 2.82 -1.25 -16.37
N LEU A 274 2.42 -0.77 -15.19
CA LEU A 274 2.85 0.53 -14.68
C LEU A 274 4.34 0.52 -14.40
N GLY A 275 5.09 1.46 -14.97
CA GLY A 275 6.53 1.57 -14.78
C GLY A 275 7.39 0.68 -15.71
N LEU A 276 6.82 -0.30 -16.42
CA LEU A 276 7.59 -1.26 -17.24
C LEU A 276 7.72 -0.88 -18.73
N ARG A 277 7.16 0.26 -19.14
CA ARG A 277 7.17 0.68 -20.55
C ARG A 277 8.59 0.83 -21.13
N LEU A 278 9.55 1.18 -20.29
CA LEU A 278 10.95 1.38 -20.69
C LEU A 278 11.79 0.11 -20.62
N PHE A 279 11.24 -1.02 -20.17
CA PHE A 279 11.96 -2.27 -20.07
C PHE A 279 11.91 -3.05 -21.39
N ASP A 280 12.97 -3.83 -21.63
CA ASP A 280 13.18 -4.62 -22.85
C ASP A 280 11.95 -5.49 -23.16
N PRO A 281 11.47 -5.49 -24.43
CA PRO A 281 10.31 -6.28 -24.82
C PRO A 281 10.52 -7.80 -24.69
N GLY A 282 11.77 -8.29 -24.89
CA GLY A 282 12.13 -9.70 -24.70
C GLY A 282 11.99 -10.11 -23.25
N LEU A 283 12.54 -9.31 -22.34
CA LEU A 283 12.38 -9.50 -20.89
C LEU A 283 10.90 -9.51 -20.48
N ARG A 284 10.10 -8.53 -20.93
CA ARG A 284 8.67 -8.48 -20.62
C ARG A 284 7.92 -9.71 -21.14
N LYS A 285 8.28 -10.21 -22.33
CA LYS A 285 7.71 -11.42 -22.91
C LYS A 285 8.10 -12.67 -22.11
N GLU A 286 9.36 -12.77 -21.67
CA GLU A 286 9.84 -13.89 -20.85
C GLU A 286 9.19 -13.93 -19.47
N LEU A 287 9.02 -12.78 -18.85
CA LEU A 287 8.34 -12.69 -17.55
C LEU A 287 6.86 -13.05 -17.63
N ASP A 288 6.18 -12.78 -18.74
CA ASP A 288 4.74 -13.00 -18.94
C ASP A 288 3.91 -12.68 -17.69
N LEU A 289 4.02 -11.43 -17.24
CA LEU A 289 3.36 -10.96 -16.02
C LEU A 289 1.83 -11.11 -16.08
N GLN A 290 1.27 -11.16 -17.29
CA GLN A 290 -0.15 -11.39 -17.47
C GLN A 290 -0.53 -12.81 -17.06
N GLN A 291 0.15 -13.80 -17.62
CA GLN A 291 -0.10 -15.21 -17.31
C GLN A 291 0.15 -15.47 -15.81
N TYR A 292 1.22 -14.90 -15.28
CA TYR A 292 1.56 -15.00 -13.85
C TYR A 292 0.42 -14.47 -12.95
N ALA A 293 -0.04 -13.25 -13.19
CA ALA A 293 -1.13 -12.66 -12.41
C ALA A 293 -2.46 -13.44 -12.57
N ASP A 294 -2.79 -13.90 -13.77
CA ASP A 294 -4.02 -14.63 -14.05
C ASP A 294 -4.00 -16.04 -13.40
N GLN A 295 -2.84 -16.68 -13.30
CA GLN A 295 -2.69 -17.96 -12.59
C GLN A 295 -2.88 -17.75 -11.08
N HIS A 296 -2.17 -16.82 -10.49
CA HIS A 296 -2.27 -16.52 -9.05
C HIS A 296 -3.65 -16.00 -8.65
N TYR A 297 -4.35 -15.33 -9.56
CA TYR A 297 -5.75 -14.98 -9.36
C TYR A 297 -6.63 -16.23 -9.21
N ARG A 298 -6.48 -17.22 -10.09
CA ARG A 298 -7.25 -18.48 -10.01
C ARG A 298 -6.99 -19.21 -8.70
N ASP A 299 -5.73 -19.30 -8.30
CA ASP A 299 -5.32 -19.94 -7.05
C ASP A 299 -5.92 -19.20 -5.84
N ALA A 300 -5.81 -17.86 -5.81
CA ALA A 300 -6.34 -17.05 -4.73
C ALA A 300 -7.88 -17.06 -4.64
N VAL A 301 -8.58 -17.16 -5.78
CA VAL A 301 -10.05 -17.36 -5.80
C VAL A 301 -10.43 -18.74 -5.24
N ALA A 302 -9.64 -19.76 -5.53
CA ALA A 302 -9.88 -21.10 -4.99
C ALA A 302 -9.66 -21.20 -3.46
N GLU A 303 -8.82 -20.34 -2.90
CA GLU A 303 -8.59 -20.21 -1.45
C GLU A 303 -9.71 -19.43 -0.73
N ALA A 304 -10.52 -18.65 -1.47
CA ALA A 304 -11.54 -17.82 -0.85
C ALA A 304 -12.60 -18.66 -0.13
N PRO A 305 -12.98 -18.29 1.12
CA PRO A 305 -13.96 -19.06 1.87
C PRO A 305 -15.34 -19.01 1.20
N VAL A 306 -16.02 -20.14 1.19
CA VAL A 306 -17.34 -20.32 0.54
C VAL A 306 -18.42 -20.49 1.61
N LEU A 307 -19.55 -19.79 1.44
CA LEU A 307 -20.74 -19.98 2.26
C LEU A 307 -21.77 -20.77 1.43
N GLU A 308 -22.22 -21.90 1.97
CA GLU A 308 -23.23 -22.72 1.32
C GLU A 308 -24.55 -21.95 1.17
N GLY A 309 -25.15 -22.03 -0.02
CA GLY A 309 -26.43 -21.37 -0.32
C GLY A 309 -26.37 -19.87 -0.60
N GLU A 310 -25.19 -19.25 -0.57
CA GLU A 310 -25.07 -17.83 -0.97
C GLU A 310 -25.32 -17.61 -2.48
N SER A 311 -25.85 -16.44 -2.84
CA SER A 311 -26.00 -16.06 -4.25
C SER A 311 -24.63 -15.88 -4.92
N GLU A 312 -24.61 -16.01 -6.26
CA GLU A 312 -23.37 -15.80 -7.03
C GLU A 312 -22.80 -14.39 -6.84
N GLU A 313 -23.65 -13.37 -6.74
CA GLU A 313 -23.26 -11.99 -6.48
C GLU A 313 -22.56 -11.84 -5.13
N ARG A 314 -23.13 -12.39 -4.06
CA ARG A 314 -22.52 -12.37 -2.72
C ARG A 314 -21.23 -13.18 -2.68
N ARG A 315 -21.19 -14.33 -3.33
CA ARG A 315 -19.95 -15.13 -3.48
C ARG A 315 -18.87 -14.33 -4.17
N ARG A 316 -19.19 -13.66 -5.28
CA ARG A 316 -18.24 -12.81 -6.00
C ARG A 316 -17.73 -11.67 -5.12
N ALA A 317 -18.61 -10.98 -4.41
CA ALA A 317 -18.21 -9.91 -3.49
C ALA A 317 -17.29 -10.42 -2.36
N ARG A 318 -17.57 -11.60 -1.82
CA ARG A 318 -16.70 -12.26 -0.81
C ARG A 318 -15.34 -12.63 -1.39
N GLN A 319 -15.29 -13.20 -2.59
CA GLN A 319 -14.05 -13.49 -3.30
C GLN A 319 -13.22 -12.23 -3.49
N VAL A 320 -13.80 -11.14 -4.00
CA VAL A 320 -13.10 -9.85 -4.17
C VAL A 320 -12.59 -9.34 -2.83
N GLY A 321 -13.41 -9.36 -1.78
CA GLY A 321 -12.98 -8.97 -0.43
C GLY A 321 -11.81 -9.82 0.07
N HIS A 322 -11.85 -11.13 -0.11
CA HIS A 322 -10.75 -12.03 0.23
C HIS A 322 -9.46 -11.69 -0.55
N LEU A 323 -9.57 -11.49 -1.87
CA LEU A 323 -8.42 -11.11 -2.71
C LEU A 323 -7.79 -9.79 -2.25
N VAL A 324 -8.63 -8.81 -1.95
CA VAL A 324 -8.17 -7.48 -1.47
C VAL A 324 -7.42 -7.61 -0.16
N LEU A 325 -7.95 -8.37 0.79
CA LEU A 325 -7.35 -8.58 2.11
C LEU A 325 -6.05 -9.40 2.06
N THR A 326 -5.95 -10.37 1.15
CA THR A 326 -4.86 -11.35 1.15
C THR A 326 -3.79 -11.12 0.08
N ARG A 327 -4.07 -10.28 -0.94
CA ARG A 327 -3.16 -10.05 -2.08
C ARG A 327 -2.82 -8.57 -2.30
N TRP A 328 -3.78 -7.66 -2.06
CA TRP A 328 -3.58 -6.22 -2.22
C TRP A 328 -3.10 -5.53 -0.94
N LEU A 329 -3.84 -5.68 0.16
CA LEU A 329 -3.52 -5.06 1.45
C LEU A 329 -2.09 -5.34 1.95
N PRO A 330 -1.53 -6.57 1.82
CA PRO A 330 -0.15 -6.82 2.23
C PRO A 330 0.89 -5.93 1.56
N THR A 331 0.68 -5.53 0.30
CA THR A 331 1.58 -4.60 -0.42
C THR A 331 1.59 -3.21 0.23
N LEU A 332 0.42 -2.72 0.62
CA LEU A 332 0.28 -1.42 1.27
C LEU A 332 0.86 -1.44 2.69
N LEU A 333 0.57 -2.50 3.44
CA LEU A 333 1.09 -2.67 4.80
C LEU A 333 2.61 -2.79 4.83
N ASP A 334 3.21 -3.51 3.89
CA ASP A 334 4.67 -3.60 3.77
C ASP A 334 5.29 -2.23 3.50
N ARG A 335 4.72 -1.48 2.57
CA ARG A 335 5.17 -0.14 2.23
C ARG A 335 5.17 0.78 3.45
N GLU A 336 4.05 0.83 4.18
CA GLU A 336 3.92 1.67 5.37
C GLU A 336 4.83 1.19 6.51
N ASP A 337 4.85 -0.11 6.80
CA ASP A 337 5.65 -0.69 7.87
C ASP A 337 7.15 -0.45 7.65
N ARG A 338 7.65 -0.72 6.46
CA ARG A 338 9.08 -0.57 6.15
C ARG A 338 9.55 0.88 6.19
N LEU A 339 8.75 1.81 5.62
CA LEU A 339 9.10 3.23 5.63
C LEU A 339 9.03 3.83 7.05
N SER A 340 8.05 3.44 7.85
CA SER A 340 7.90 3.90 9.22
C SER A 340 8.98 3.34 10.14
N MET A 341 9.26 2.03 10.03
CA MET A 341 10.30 1.37 10.83
C MET A 341 11.70 1.86 10.49
N ALA A 342 11.99 2.15 9.22
CA ALA A 342 13.26 2.77 8.83
C ALA A 342 13.48 4.16 9.46
N SER A 343 12.40 4.82 9.85
CA SER A 343 12.42 6.09 10.59
C SER A 343 12.33 5.90 12.11
N GLY A 344 12.17 4.67 12.60
CA GLY A 344 11.99 4.36 14.03
C GLY A 344 10.60 4.75 14.56
N VAL A 345 9.58 4.64 13.74
CA VAL A 345 8.16 4.85 14.09
C VAL A 345 7.41 3.55 13.96
N GLU A 346 6.70 3.13 15.01
CA GLU A 346 5.76 2.01 14.97
C GLU A 346 4.42 2.49 14.40
N LEU A 347 4.07 2.01 13.22
CA LEU A 347 2.77 2.28 12.62
C LEU A 347 1.76 1.22 13.06
N ARG A 348 0.62 1.65 13.56
CA ARG A 348 -0.50 0.81 13.93
C ARG A 348 -1.66 1.03 12.97
N VAL A 349 -2.32 -0.06 12.57
CA VAL A 349 -3.38 -0.08 11.55
C VAL A 349 -4.67 -0.68 12.12
N PRO A 350 -5.48 0.09 12.85
CA PRO A 350 -6.66 -0.41 13.56
C PRO A 350 -7.65 -1.15 12.66
N PHE A 351 -7.83 -0.73 11.42
CA PHE A 351 -8.74 -1.38 10.47
C PHE A 351 -8.29 -2.79 10.07
N CYS A 352 -7.04 -3.15 10.30
CA CYS A 352 -6.50 -4.49 10.03
C CYS A 352 -6.65 -5.46 11.21
N ASP A 353 -7.43 -5.12 12.25
CA ASP A 353 -7.76 -6.07 13.31
C ASP A 353 -8.53 -7.25 12.72
N HIS A 354 -8.05 -8.47 13.02
CA HIS A 354 -8.60 -9.70 12.44
C HIS A 354 -10.08 -9.92 12.76
N ARG A 355 -10.57 -9.42 13.90
CA ARG A 355 -11.99 -9.50 14.29
C ARG A 355 -12.84 -8.64 13.38
N LEU A 356 -12.39 -7.41 13.10
CA LEU A 356 -13.08 -6.50 12.18
C LEU A 356 -13.03 -7.02 10.74
N ALA A 357 -11.86 -7.49 10.29
CA ALA A 357 -11.70 -8.06 8.95
C ALA A 357 -12.61 -9.28 8.74
N GLN A 358 -12.67 -10.20 9.71
CA GLN A 358 -13.55 -11.37 9.67
C GLN A 358 -15.03 -10.95 9.67
N TYR A 359 -15.43 -10.06 10.58
CA TYR A 359 -16.81 -9.59 10.66
C TYR A 359 -17.27 -8.96 9.35
N LEU A 360 -16.44 -8.04 8.80
CA LEU A 360 -16.77 -7.34 7.56
C LEU A 360 -16.72 -8.23 6.31
N LEU A 361 -15.95 -9.32 6.31
CA LEU A 361 -15.99 -10.28 5.22
C LEU A 361 -17.36 -10.99 5.14
N ASP A 362 -18.00 -11.19 6.29
CA ASP A 362 -19.31 -11.83 6.41
C ASP A 362 -20.48 -10.88 6.14
N VAL A 363 -20.29 -9.56 6.32
CA VAL A 363 -21.33 -8.55 6.03
C VAL A 363 -21.65 -8.51 4.54
N PRO A 364 -22.95 -8.64 4.14
CA PRO A 364 -23.37 -8.57 2.76
C PRO A 364 -23.01 -7.23 2.09
N PRO A 365 -22.70 -7.23 0.79
CA PRO A 365 -22.28 -6.03 0.06
C PRO A 365 -23.33 -4.91 0.11
N GLU A 366 -24.62 -5.26 0.18
CA GLU A 366 -25.74 -4.33 0.28
C GLU A 366 -25.70 -3.46 1.54
N LEU A 367 -25.18 -4.00 2.65
CA LEU A 367 -25.01 -3.26 3.90
C LEU A 367 -23.72 -2.44 3.93
N LYS A 368 -22.70 -2.83 3.18
CA LYS A 368 -21.44 -2.09 3.09
C LYS A 368 -21.51 -0.90 2.15
N ARG A 369 -22.42 -0.91 1.16
CA ARG A 369 -22.52 0.09 0.09
C ARG A 369 -23.93 0.59 -0.12
N ILE A 370 -24.51 1.21 0.89
CA ILE A 370 -25.87 1.73 0.87
C ILE A 370 -25.96 2.90 -0.12
N GLY A 371 -26.96 2.87 -1.00
CA GLY A 371 -27.16 3.90 -2.00
C GLY A 371 -26.01 4.04 -3.03
N GLY A 372 -25.16 3.03 -3.14
CA GLY A 372 -24.00 3.05 -4.03
C GLY A 372 -22.78 3.82 -3.47
N GLN A 373 -22.87 4.37 -2.24
CA GLN A 373 -21.79 5.13 -1.62
C GLN A 373 -20.74 4.17 -1.05
N GLU A 374 -19.46 4.41 -1.37
CA GLU A 374 -18.36 3.65 -0.82
C GLU A 374 -18.26 3.85 0.71
N LYS A 375 -17.92 2.77 1.43
CA LYS A 375 -17.73 2.75 2.89
C LYS A 375 -18.93 3.31 3.67
N SER A 376 -20.16 3.18 3.13
CA SER A 376 -21.36 3.73 3.79
C SER A 376 -21.56 3.20 5.20
N LEU A 377 -21.18 1.94 5.47
CA LEU A 377 -21.26 1.35 6.80
C LEU A 377 -20.29 2.04 7.79
N LEU A 378 -19.04 2.32 7.38
CA LEU A 378 -18.11 3.10 8.20
C LEU A 378 -18.63 4.52 8.44
N ARG A 379 -19.11 5.18 7.36
CA ARG A 379 -19.70 6.52 7.45
C ARG A 379 -20.86 6.55 8.46
N SER A 380 -21.76 5.58 8.39
CA SER A 380 -22.87 5.45 9.34
C SER A 380 -22.38 5.22 10.77
N ALA A 381 -21.36 4.39 10.96
CA ALA A 381 -20.83 4.07 12.29
C ALA A 381 -20.15 5.27 12.98
N VAL A 382 -19.72 6.31 12.25
CA VAL A 382 -18.99 7.47 12.82
C VAL A 382 -19.65 8.82 12.49
N ALA A 383 -20.86 8.82 11.94
CA ALA A 383 -21.53 10.04 11.47
C ALA A 383 -21.73 11.09 12.57
N ASP A 384 -21.98 10.65 13.80
CA ASP A 384 -22.17 11.49 14.98
C ASP A 384 -20.86 12.12 15.51
N LEU A 385 -19.71 11.62 15.08
CA LEU A 385 -18.40 12.05 15.57
C LEU A 385 -17.71 13.08 14.67
N LEU A 386 -18.20 13.27 13.44
CA LEU A 386 -17.50 14.02 12.41
C LEU A 386 -18.40 15.06 11.74
N PRO A 387 -17.82 16.16 11.22
CA PRO A 387 -18.58 17.12 10.42
C PRO A 387 -19.15 16.48 9.15
N GLU A 388 -20.39 16.83 8.81
CA GLU A 388 -21.10 16.30 7.65
C GLU A 388 -20.29 16.36 6.31
N PRO A 389 -19.57 17.46 5.97
CA PRO A 389 -18.76 17.50 4.77
C PRO A 389 -17.63 16.45 4.74
N VAL A 390 -17.11 16.07 5.91
CA VAL A 390 -16.07 15.01 6.03
C VAL A 390 -16.72 13.63 5.90
N VAL A 391 -17.86 13.41 6.54
CA VAL A 391 -18.62 12.15 6.43
C VAL A 391 -19.01 11.89 4.98
N ASN A 392 -19.36 12.93 4.21
CA ASN A 392 -19.80 12.82 2.82
C ASN A 392 -18.67 13.00 1.79
N ARG A 393 -17.44 13.26 2.21
CA ARG A 393 -16.29 13.41 1.31
C ARG A 393 -16.06 12.13 0.51
N PRO A 394 -16.02 12.18 -0.85
CA PRO A 394 -15.62 11.03 -1.65
C PRO A 394 -14.20 10.58 -1.34
N LYS A 395 -13.90 9.28 -1.57
CA LYS A 395 -12.55 8.76 -1.41
C LYS A 395 -11.54 9.57 -2.22
N SER A 396 -10.44 9.93 -1.57
CA SER A 396 -9.25 10.49 -2.20
C SER A 396 -8.05 9.58 -1.89
N ALA A 397 -7.26 9.27 -2.91
CA ALA A 397 -6.04 8.49 -2.74
C ALA A 397 -4.95 9.34 -2.03
N TYR A 398 -3.93 8.66 -1.48
CA TYR A 398 -2.75 9.32 -0.89
C TYR A 398 -2.23 10.43 -1.82
N PRO A 399 -1.91 11.63 -1.29
CA PRO A 399 -1.51 12.75 -2.12
C PRO A 399 -0.22 12.45 -2.90
N ALA A 400 -0.20 12.89 -4.17
CA ALA A 400 0.95 12.88 -5.04
C ALA A 400 1.24 14.29 -5.49
N THR A 401 2.52 14.64 -5.65
CA THR A 401 2.87 15.98 -6.12
C THR A 401 2.38 16.22 -7.55
N GLN A 402 1.79 17.38 -7.77
CA GLN A 402 1.39 17.88 -9.10
C GLN A 402 2.34 18.94 -9.62
N ASP A 403 3.43 19.23 -8.90
CA ASP A 403 4.43 20.22 -9.30
C ASP A 403 5.24 19.69 -10.50
N PRO A 404 5.24 20.40 -11.64
CA PRO A 404 6.02 20.04 -12.81
C PRO A 404 7.54 19.94 -12.54
N ALA A 405 8.05 20.68 -11.56
CA ALA A 405 9.46 20.66 -11.20
C ALA A 405 9.92 19.24 -10.77
N TYR A 406 9.04 18.52 -10.06
CA TYR A 406 9.32 17.13 -9.71
C TYR A 406 9.47 16.22 -10.93
N GLY A 407 8.50 16.25 -11.86
CA GLY A 407 8.53 15.45 -13.08
C GLY A 407 9.76 15.76 -13.95
N ASN A 408 10.10 17.06 -14.09
CA ASN A 408 11.29 17.50 -14.83
C ASN A 408 12.58 16.98 -14.18
N ALA A 409 12.69 17.05 -12.86
CA ALA A 409 13.88 16.57 -12.15
C ALA A 409 14.04 15.05 -12.26
N VAL A 410 12.94 14.29 -12.20
CA VAL A 410 12.97 12.82 -12.39
C VAL A 410 13.40 12.48 -13.83
N ARG A 411 12.85 13.16 -14.83
CA ARG A 411 13.25 13.00 -16.22
C ARG A 411 14.74 13.30 -16.41
N GLU A 412 15.23 14.41 -15.86
CA GLU A 412 16.65 14.76 -15.96
C GLU A 412 17.56 13.69 -15.35
N LYS A 413 17.20 13.16 -14.17
CA LYS A 413 17.94 12.06 -13.56
C LYS A 413 17.92 10.79 -14.41
N PHE A 414 16.80 10.47 -15.04
CA PHE A 414 16.73 9.36 -15.99
C PHE A 414 17.66 9.57 -17.18
N LEU A 415 17.68 10.79 -17.76
CA LEU A 415 18.61 11.13 -18.86
C LEU A 415 20.10 11.07 -18.45
N GLN A 416 20.41 11.36 -17.18
CA GLN A 416 21.74 11.16 -16.64
C GLN A 416 22.07 9.67 -16.52
N LEU A 417 21.13 8.87 -16.03
CA LEU A 417 21.26 7.41 -15.89
C LEU A 417 21.56 6.73 -17.25
N THR A 418 20.85 7.12 -18.31
CA THR A 418 21.08 6.55 -19.66
C THR A 418 22.45 6.86 -20.26
N ARG A 419 23.19 7.83 -19.70
CA ARG A 419 24.54 8.21 -20.11
C ARG A 419 25.62 7.64 -19.18
N ASP A 420 25.23 7.03 -18.07
CA ASP A 420 26.15 6.41 -17.13
C ASP A 420 26.58 5.03 -17.65
N PRO A 421 27.88 4.83 -18.02
CA PRO A 421 28.36 3.55 -18.51
C PRO A 421 28.30 2.44 -17.45
N ASP A 422 28.22 2.82 -16.17
CA ASP A 422 28.15 1.90 -15.04
C ASP A 422 26.71 1.60 -14.60
N ALA A 423 25.70 2.12 -15.31
CA ALA A 423 24.29 1.90 -14.96
C ALA A 423 23.92 0.41 -15.12
N ARG A 424 23.58 -0.22 -14.01
CA ARG A 424 23.27 -1.66 -13.96
C ARG A 424 21.91 -2.00 -14.58
N VAL A 425 21.00 -1.04 -14.67
CA VAL A 425 19.69 -1.22 -15.28
C VAL A 425 19.71 -1.15 -16.80
N THR A 426 20.73 -0.53 -17.43
CA THR A 426 20.81 -0.32 -18.88
C THR A 426 20.55 -1.58 -19.72
N PRO A 427 21.08 -2.77 -19.38
CA PRO A 427 20.80 -4.00 -20.13
C PRO A 427 19.34 -4.48 -20.05
N LEU A 428 18.55 -3.94 -19.14
CA LEU A 428 17.14 -4.28 -18.93
C LEU A 428 16.21 -3.29 -19.64
N LEU A 429 16.74 -2.19 -20.20
CA LEU A 429 15.96 -1.14 -20.85
C LEU A 429 15.83 -1.38 -22.36
N ASP A 430 14.69 -0.98 -22.90
CA ASP A 430 14.44 -0.91 -24.34
C ASP A 430 15.20 0.30 -24.93
N ALA A 431 16.18 0.04 -25.78
CA ALA A 431 17.00 1.08 -26.42
C ALA A 431 16.14 2.03 -27.27
N GLN A 432 15.18 1.50 -28.04
CA GLN A 432 14.32 2.31 -28.91
C GLN A 432 13.38 3.21 -28.11
N ALA A 433 12.74 2.65 -27.05
CA ALA A 433 11.91 3.43 -26.16
C ALA A 433 12.70 4.53 -25.44
N THR A 434 13.94 4.22 -25.03
CA THR A 434 14.85 5.17 -24.40
C THR A 434 15.25 6.29 -25.37
N GLU A 435 15.61 5.97 -26.61
CA GLU A 435 15.93 6.96 -27.65
C GLU A 435 14.75 7.88 -27.98
N SER A 436 13.54 7.34 -28.06
CA SER A 436 12.31 8.14 -28.27
C SER A 436 12.10 9.16 -27.16
N VAL A 437 12.35 8.77 -25.90
CA VAL A 437 12.30 9.71 -24.76
C VAL A 437 13.38 10.77 -24.85
N LEU A 438 14.60 10.40 -25.29
CA LEU A 438 15.72 11.33 -25.49
C LEU A 438 15.43 12.35 -26.59
N ALA A 439 14.77 11.93 -27.68
CA ALA A 439 14.39 12.78 -28.80
C ALA A 439 13.27 13.78 -28.47
N GLY A 440 12.57 13.58 -27.36
CA GLY A 440 11.44 14.41 -26.96
C GLY A 440 10.14 14.12 -27.70
N ASP A 441 10.08 12.99 -28.42
CA ASP A 441 8.94 12.55 -29.23
C ASP A 441 7.81 11.95 -28.35
N GLY A 442 7.63 12.46 -27.15
CA GLY A 442 6.58 12.05 -26.22
C GLY A 442 5.20 12.16 -26.86
N THR A 443 4.78 11.13 -27.59
CA THR A 443 3.45 11.00 -28.19
C THR A 443 2.46 10.48 -27.17
N GLY A 444 1.92 11.34 -26.33
CA GLY A 444 0.83 10.96 -25.42
C GLY A 444 -0.09 12.14 -25.11
N PRO A 445 -1.39 11.93 -24.88
CA PRO A 445 -2.28 12.99 -24.39
C PRO A 445 -1.73 13.56 -23.08
N GLU A 446 -1.61 14.87 -23.03
CA GLU A 446 -0.79 15.68 -22.11
C GLU A 446 -0.93 15.41 -20.59
N GLN A 447 -1.90 14.64 -20.11
CA GLN A 447 -2.09 14.42 -18.67
C GLN A 447 -1.95 12.95 -18.26
N ALA A 448 -2.51 12.00 -18.97
CA ALA A 448 -2.36 10.57 -18.65
C ALA A 448 -0.99 10.03 -19.12
N GLY A 449 -0.43 10.59 -20.21
CA GLY A 449 0.89 10.25 -20.73
C GLY A 449 2.03 10.63 -19.78
N ALA A 450 1.99 11.83 -19.21
CA ALA A 450 3.06 12.33 -18.34
C ALA A 450 3.24 11.52 -17.04
N TRP A 451 2.15 11.02 -16.45
CA TRP A 451 2.24 10.19 -15.26
C TRP A 451 2.77 8.78 -15.55
N VAL A 452 2.34 8.18 -16.67
CA VAL A 452 2.82 6.86 -17.11
C VAL A 452 4.29 6.90 -17.47
N GLU A 453 4.73 7.97 -18.17
CA GLU A 453 6.12 8.19 -18.51
C GLU A 453 6.98 8.37 -17.24
N ARG A 454 6.51 9.21 -16.30
CA ARG A 454 7.17 9.41 -15.01
C ARG A 454 7.32 8.10 -14.23
N ALA A 455 6.30 7.26 -14.18
CA ALA A 455 6.37 5.96 -13.52
C ALA A 455 7.45 5.05 -14.14
N GLY A 456 7.66 5.12 -15.46
CA GLY A 456 8.77 4.42 -16.13
C GLY A 456 10.14 4.92 -15.69
N PHE A 457 10.32 6.24 -15.63
CA PHE A 457 11.58 6.83 -15.14
C PHE A 457 11.84 6.47 -13.68
N GLU A 458 10.82 6.56 -12.83
CA GLU A 458 10.91 6.19 -11.42
C GLU A 458 11.34 4.74 -11.27
N MET A 459 10.71 3.83 -11.99
CA MET A 459 11.04 2.40 -11.93
C MET A 459 12.48 2.15 -12.39
N ALA A 460 12.93 2.73 -13.51
CA ALA A 460 14.29 2.56 -13.99
C ALA A 460 15.35 3.08 -13.00
N LEU A 461 15.13 4.26 -12.42
CA LEU A 461 16.00 4.85 -11.41
C LEU A 461 16.06 4.00 -10.14
N GLN A 462 14.92 3.49 -9.68
CA GLN A 462 14.84 2.65 -8.50
C GLN A 462 15.48 1.27 -8.73
N PHE A 463 15.30 0.69 -9.94
CA PHE A 463 15.97 -0.56 -10.31
C PHE A 463 17.49 -0.42 -10.31
N ASP A 464 18.03 0.64 -10.91
CA ASP A 464 19.48 0.87 -10.90
C ASP A 464 20.03 1.00 -9.49
N SER A 465 19.35 1.80 -8.66
CA SER A 465 19.69 1.98 -7.25
C SER A 465 19.67 0.64 -6.50
N TRP A 466 18.63 -0.15 -6.68
CA TRP A 466 18.47 -1.46 -6.05
C TRP A 466 19.54 -2.47 -6.48
N LEU A 467 19.81 -2.55 -7.79
CA LEU A 467 20.84 -3.43 -8.31
C LEU A 467 22.24 -3.10 -7.74
N ARG A 468 22.52 -1.80 -7.53
CA ARG A 468 23.80 -1.34 -6.95
C ARG A 468 23.88 -1.55 -5.45
N GLU A 469 22.87 -1.09 -4.72
CA GLU A 469 22.86 -1.06 -3.24
C GLU A 469 22.86 -2.46 -2.62
N TYR A 470 22.12 -3.40 -3.21
CA TYR A 470 22.05 -4.78 -2.72
C TYR A 470 22.98 -5.75 -3.47
N ASP A 471 23.76 -5.26 -4.42
CA ASP A 471 24.56 -6.09 -5.32
C ASP A 471 23.74 -7.24 -5.92
N VAL A 472 22.52 -6.89 -6.40
CA VAL A 472 21.57 -7.88 -6.91
C VAL A 472 22.10 -8.55 -8.15
N ARG A 473 22.07 -9.89 -8.14
CA ARG A 473 22.37 -10.73 -9.29
C ARG A 473 21.07 -11.27 -9.87
N LEU A 474 20.75 -10.82 -11.10
CA LEU A 474 19.66 -11.39 -11.87
C LEU A 474 20.09 -12.69 -12.53
N VAL A 475 19.23 -13.72 -12.48
CA VAL A 475 19.41 -15.03 -13.10
C VAL A 475 18.14 -15.32 -13.90
N LEU A 476 18.11 -14.88 -15.14
CA LEU A 476 17.00 -15.01 -16.08
C LEU A 476 17.25 -16.18 -17.01
#